data_613610dbf2658609816c5addf96a3f86
#
_entry.id   613610dbf2658609816c5addf96a3f86
#
_cell.length_a   1.000
_cell.length_b   1.000
_cell.length_c   1.000
_cell.angle_alpha   90.00
_cell.angle_beta   90.00
_cell.angle_gamma   90.00
#
_symmetry.space_group_name_H-M   'P 1'
#
loop_
_entity.id
_entity.type
_entity.pdbx_description
1 polymer ?
#
loop_
_entity_poly.entity_id
_entity_poly.type
_entity_poly.pdbx_seq_one_letter_code
_entity_poly.pdbx_strand_id
1 'polypeptide(L)'
;MKFAWVMAEGNVWDKKKQFITTALESGVDHIVDFTDVDNIRRLGNVKMISDTDGSDIVMVGRNSEGDGTLKIPDDLSESKDLAAVKRLKRMDKKVSAYVEITSKKHEQLARILGQYADYLILMGRDWKVIPLENIIADLQGEKVKIIAAVSDYDEAKVALETLEHGTDGVLLCPQEISQIKKVAELIGKLQSESYQMKIATITRVEPVGIGDRVCVDTCSMMHLGEGMLVGSYSQGLFLVHSESMESEYVASRPFRVNAGPVHAYVMTPGNKTKYLSELETGDEVLTVDQEGTTKIAIVGRVKIEKRPLMLVEAEYDGVILRTLLQNAETIRLVTEDGQPKSVAELKLGDKVMVYLDPNARHFGMAIKESIIEK
;
A
#
# COMPACT_ATOMS: atom_id res chain seq x y z
N MET A 1 -5.39 -5.48 1.50
CA MET A 1 -4.78 -5.04 0.22
C MET A 1 -5.77 -4.10 -0.45
N LYS A 2 -5.39 -2.84 -0.69
CA LYS A 2 -6.25 -1.86 -1.37
C LYS A 2 -6.33 -2.17 -2.86
N PHE A 3 -7.43 -1.83 -3.54
CA PHE A 3 -7.61 -2.10 -4.97
C PHE A 3 -8.46 -1.03 -5.66
N ALA A 4 -8.40 -0.96 -6.98
CA ALA A 4 -9.25 -0.10 -7.79
C ALA A 4 -10.05 -0.91 -8.81
N TRP A 5 -11.29 -0.49 -9.03
CA TRP A 5 -12.13 -0.85 -10.16
C TRP A 5 -12.30 0.38 -11.05
N VAL A 6 -12.50 0.20 -12.33
CA VAL A 6 -12.73 1.32 -13.26
C VAL A 6 -14.06 1.13 -13.96
N MET A 7 -14.88 2.19 -13.97
CA MET A 7 -16.10 2.29 -14.75
C MET A 7 -15.93 3.37 -15.81
N ALA A 8 -15.80 2.98 -17.08
CA ALA A 8 -15.69 3.92 -18.18
C ALA A 8 -17.10 4.28 -18.67
N GLU A 9 -17.56 5.48 -18.33
CA GLU A 9 -18.86 5.98 -18.74
C GLU A 9 -18.85 6.49 -20.20
N GLY A 10 -19.97 6.37 -20.89
CA GLY A 10 -20.20 6.91 -22.23
C GLY A 10 -20.67 5.87 -23.23
N ASN A 11 -21.29 6.35 -24.32
CA ASN A 11 -21.88 5.51 -25.38
C ASN A 11 -20.95 5.33 -26.60
N VAL A 12 -19.77 5.93 -26.60
CA VAL A 12 -18.82 5.88 -27.72
C VAL A 12 -17.72 4.90 -27.39
N TRP A 13 -17.73 3.74 -28.07
CA TRP A 13 -16.79 2.65 -27.84
C TRP A 13 -15.32 3.07 -27.90
N ASP A 14 -14.91 3.83 -28.92
CA ASP A 14 -13.50 4.22 -29.08
C ASP A 14 -12.98 5.05 -27.89
N LYS A 15 -13.83 5.91 -27.32
CA LYS A 15 -13.48 6.68 -26.13
C LYS A 15 -13.41 5.78 -24.90
N LYS A 16 -14.43 4.93 -24.70
CA LYS A 16 -14.48 3.94 -23.61
C LYS A 16 -13.29 2.99 -23.67
N LYS A 17 -12.93 2.51 -24.85
CA LYS A 17 -11.78 1.64 -25.09
C LYS A 17 -10.48 2.25 -24.57
N GLN A 18 -10.25 3.56 -24.79
CA GLN A 18 -9.03 4.23 -24.28
C GLN A 18 -8.92 4.20 -22.76
N PHE A 19 -10.03 4.45 -22.05
CA PHE A 19 -10.05 4.36 -20.60
C PHE A 19 -9.74 2.95 -20.11
N ILE A 20 -10.38 1.94 -20.70
CA ILE A 20 -10.21 0.53 -20.33
C ILE A 20 -8.79 0.06 -20.62
N THR A 21 -8.24 0.38 -21.80
CA THR A 21 -6.87 0.02 -22.16
C THR A 21 -5.87 0.65 -21.18
N THR A 22 -6.05 1.93 -20.84
CA THR A 22 -5.22 2.60 -19.83
C THR A 22 -5.34 1.96 -18.44
N ALA A 23 -6.54 1.52 -18.05
CA ALA A 23 -6.73 0.80 -16.79
C ALA A 23 -5.92 -0.50 -16.77
N LEU A 24 -6.02 -1.30 -17.83
CA LEU A 24 -5.27 -2.57 -17.97
C LEU A 24 -3.76 -2.36 -17.99
N GLU A 25 -3.27 -1.37 -18.74
CA GLU A 25 -1.85 -0.98 -18.79
C GLU A 25 -1.33 -0.49 -17.42
N SER A 26 -2.22 0.07 -16.60
CA SER A 26 -1.91 0.52 -15.24
C SER A 26 -2.07 -0.58 -14.18
N GLY A 27 -2.38 -1.82 -14.58
CA GLY A 27 -2.55 -2.96 -13.67
C GLY A 27 -3.93 -3.08 -13.03
N VAL A 28 -4.93 -2.31 -13.49
CA VAL A 28 -6.32 -2.41 -13.03
C VAL A 28 -7.10 -3.31 -13.98
N ASP A 29 -7.40 -4.54 -13.55
CA ASP A 29 -8.06 -5.58 -14.35
C ASP A 29 -9.56 -5.74 -14.08
N HIS A 30 -10.12 -5.02 -13.11
CA HIS A 30 -11.53 -5.05 -12.74
C HIS A 30 -12.28 -3.89 -13.42
N ILE A 31 -13.14 -4.21 -14.37
CA ILE A 31 -13.86 -3.24 -15.18
C ILE A 31 -15.37 -3.37 -14.97
N VAL A 32 -16.02 -2.25 -14.65
CA VAL A 32 -17.47 -2.15 -14.56
C VAL A 32 -18.03 -1.61 -15.87
N ASP A 33 -18.86 -2.38 -16.53
CA ASP A 33 -19.58 -1.98 -17.74
C ASP A 33 -20.86 -2.80 -17.92
N PHE A 34 -21.88 -2.20 -18.56
CA PHE A 34 -23.20 -2.79 -18.72
C PHE A 34 -23.60 -3.01 -20.18
N THR A 35 -22.82 -2.50 -21.13
CA THR A 35 -23.18 -2.46 -22.57
C THR A 35 -22.19 -3.18 -23.46
N ASP A 36 -20.90 -3.12 -23.17
CA ASP A 36 -19.83 -3.55 -24.07
C ASP A 36 -19.03 -4.75 -23.55
N VAL A 37 -19.61 -5.59 -22.69
CA VAL A 37 -18.96 -6.70 -22.00
C VAL A 37 -18.11 -7.59 -22.94
N ASP A 38 -18.68 -7.99 -24.07
CA ASP A 38 -17.97 -8.86 -25.04
C ASP A 38 -16.78 -8.17 -25.71
N ASN A 39 -16.91 -6.87 -26.01
CA ASN A 39 -15.83 -6.09 -26.58
C ASN A 39 -14.69 -5.88 -25.58
N ILE A 40 -15.03 -5.65 -24.32
CA ILE A 40 -14.06 -5.46 -23.23
C ILE A 40 -13.26 -6.75 -22.99
N ARG A 41 -13.92 -7.91 -22.95
CA ARG A 41 -13.25 -9.21 -22.77
C ARG A 41 -12.21 -9.53 -23.86
N ARG A 42 -12.31 -8.92 -25.03
CA ARG A 42 -11.34 -9.07 -26.12
C ARG A 42 -10.06 -8.22 -25.92
N LEU A 43 -10.08 -7.24 -25.02
CA LEU A 43 -8.92 -6.37 -24.77
C LEU A 43 -7.85 -7.00 -23.88
N GLY A 44 -8.22 -8.00 -23.06
CA GLY A 44 -7.27 -8.67 -22.17
C GLY A 44 -7.94 -9.56 -21.12
N ASN A 45 -7.16 -10.00 -20.15
CA ASN A 45 -7.68 -10.76 -19.02
C ASN A 45 -8.38 -9.83 -18.03
N VAL A 46 -9.67 -9.58 -18.26
CA VAL A 46 -10.50 -8.63 -17.53
C VAL A 46 -11.45 -9.37 -16.60
N LYS A 47 -11.59 -8.89 -15.38
CA LYS A 47 -12.66 -9.25 -14.45
C LYS A 47 -13.83 -8.31 -14.67
N MET A 48 -14.89 -8.85 -15.29
CA MET A 48 -16.07 -8.07 -15.61
C MET A 48 -17.03 -7.97 -14.43
N ILE A 49 -17.43 -6.73 -14.12
CA ILE A 49 -18.51 -6.42 -13.17
C ILE A 49 -19.68 -5.84 -13.97
N SER A 50 -20.83 -6.48 -13.93
CA SER A 50 -22.04 -6.04 -14.64
C SER A 50 -23.29 -6.59 -13.93
N ASP A 51 -24.46 -6.17 -14.38
CA ASP A 51 -25.77 -6.64 -13.89
C ASP A 51 -26.21 -7.99 -14.50
N THR A 52 -25.40 -8.58 -15.38
CA THR A 52 -25.70 -9.85 -16.05
C THR A 52 -25.15 -11.05 -15.30
N ASP A 53 -25.88 -12.17 -15.31
CA ASP A 53 -25.48 -13.43 -14.66
C ASP A 53 -24.19 -14.06 -15.23
N GLY A 54 -23.76 -13.61 -16.41
CA GLY A 54 -22.50 -14.05 -17.06
C GLY A 54 -21.26 -13.30 -16.64
N SER A 55 -21.38 -12.30 -15.76
CA SER A 55 -20.25 -11.51 -15.25
C SER A 55 -19.45 -12.27 -14.20
N ASP A 56 -18.16 -11.90 -14.04
CA ASP A 56 -17.30 -12.48 -12.98
C ASP A 56 -17.77 -12.05 -11.59
N ILE A 57 -18.34 -10.82 -11.49
CA ILE A 57 -19.00 -10.28 -10.31
C ILE A 57 -20.32 -9.67 -10.75
N VAL A 58 -21.43 -10.12 -10.18
CA VAL A 58 -22.75 -9.60 -10.52
C VAL A 58 -23.08 -8.40 -9.64
N MET A 59 -23.41 -7.26 -10.27
CA MET A 59 -23.79 -6.04 -9.58
C MET A 59 -25.30 -5.99 -9.37
N VAL A 60 -25.74 -5.71 -8.14
CA VAL A 60 -27.13 -5.51 -7.72
C VAL A 60 -27.29 -4.12 -7.14
N GLY A 61 -28.45 -3.49 -7.32
CA GLY A 61 -28.80 -2.20 -6.74
C GLY A 61 -28.80 -1.03 -7.73
N ARG A 62 -28.25 -1.24 -8.93
CA ARG A 62 -28.38 -0.26 -10.04
C ARG A 62 -29.72 -0.46 -10.77
N ASN A 63 -30.36 0.63 -11.17
CA ASN A 63 -31.72 0.67 -11.70
C ASN A 63 -32.74 -0.03 -10.75
N SER A 64 -32.52 0.09 -9.44
CA SER A 64 -33.28 -0.57 -8.41
C SER A 64 -33.39 0.29 -7.13
N GLU A 65 -33.49 -0.33 -5.96
CA GLU A 65 -33.55 0.34 -4.66
C GLU A 65 -32.24 1.02 -4.28
N GLY A 66 -31.11 0.41 -4.66
CA GLY A 66 -29.78 0.88 -4.29
C GLY A 66 -29.43 2.24 -4.87
N ASP A 67 -29.82 2.57 -6.10
CA ASP A 67 -29.59 3.88 -6.73
C ASP A 67 -30.81 4.82 -6.59
N GLY A 68 -31.85 4.40 -5.86
CA GLY A 68 -33.06 5.19 -5.64
C GLY A 68 -34.02 5.21 -6.82
N THR A 69 -33.77 4.47 -7.90
CA THR A 69 -34.73 4.32 -9.02
C THR A 69 -36.04 3.66 -8.55
N LEU A 70 -35.95 2.71 -7.63
CA LEU A 70 -37.09 2.13 -6.94
C LEU A 70 -37.11 2.59 -5.48
N LYS A 71 -38.33 2.71 -4.94
CA LYS A 71 -38.51 3.08 -3.52
C LYS A 71 -38.07 1.92 -2.61
N ILE A 72 -37.22 2.21 -1.64
CA ILE A 72 -36.83 1.29 -0.58
C ILE A 72 -38.06 1.00 0.30
N PRO A 73 -38.42 -0.28 0.56
CA PRO A 73 -39.52 -0.64 1.43
C PRO A 73 -39.28 -0.20 2.88
N ASP A 74 -40.34 -0.05 3.66
CA ASP A 74 -40.20 0.29 5.08
C ASP A 74 -39.65 -0.88 5.90
N ASP A 75 -40.03 -2.10 5.56
CA ASP A 75 -39.38 -3.33 6.04
C ASP A 75 -38.31 -3.76 5.04
N LEU A 76 -37.08 -3.63 5.41
CA LEU A 76 -35.92 -3.96 4.56
C LEU A 76 -35.82 -5.48 4.27
N SER A 77 -36.55 -6.34 5.00
CA SER A 77 -36.62 -7.76 4.69
C SER A 77 -37.35 -8.03 3.36
N GLU A 78 -38.20 -7.08 2.92
CA GLU A 78 -38.93 -7.11 1.66
C GLU A 78 -38.13 -6.49 0.49
N SER A 79 -36.90 -6.01 0.72
CA SER A 79 -36.07 -5.40 -0.31
C SER A 79 -35.78 -6.37 -1.46
N LYS A 80 -36.02 -5.87 -2.69
CA LYS A 80 -35.75 -6.62 -3.92
C LYS A 80 -34.27 -6.84 -4.11
N ASP A 81 -33.44 -5.84 -3.78
CA ASP A 81 -31.99 -5.92 -3.87
C ASP A 81 -31.44 -6.94 -2.88
N LEU A 82 -31.95 -6.97 -1.64
CA LEU A 82 -31.58 -7.98 -0.67
C LEU A 82 -31.97 -9.39 -1.12
N ALA A 83 -33.16 -9.55 -1.68
CA ALA A 83 -33.61 -10.83 -2.22
C ALA A 83 -32.75 -11.28 -3.40
N ALA A 84 -32.34 -10.35 -4.29
CA ALA A 84 -31.45 -10.63 -5.43
C ALA A 84 -30.05 -11.05 -4.95
N VAL A 85 -29.44 -10.32 -4.00
CA VAL A 85 -28.15 -10.67 -3.41
C VAL A 85 -28.19 -12.09 -2.80
N LYS A 86 -29.19 -12.38 -1.97
CA LYS A 86 -29.35 -13.71 -1.34
C LYS A 86 -29.52 -14.82 -2.37
N ARG A 87 -30.29 -14.58 -3.45
CA ARG A 87 -30.46 -15.53 -4.56
C ARG A 87 -29.14 -15.82 -5.24
N LEU A 88 -28.38 -14.80 -5.64
CA LEU A 88 -27.10 -14.95 -6.34
C LEU A 88 -26.07 -15.64 -5.47
N LYS A 89 -26.01 -15.34 -4.18
CA LYS A 89 -25.13 -16.03 -3.23
C LYS A 89 -25.44 -17.51 -3.06
N ARG A 90 -26.73 -17.90 -3.14
CA ARG A 90 -27.10 -19.34 -3.14
C ARG A 90 -26.68 -20.07 -4.43
N MET A 91 -26.46 -19.31 -5.52
CA MET A 91 -25.93 -19.81 -6.80
C MET A 91 -24.40 -19.80 -6.85
N ASP A 92 -23.73 -19.56 -5.73
CA ASP A 92 -22.28 -19.43 -5.60
C ASP A 92 -21.66 -18.35 -6.49
N LYS A 93 -22.41 -17.27 -6.77
CA LYS A 93 -21.93 -16.14 -7.53
C LYS A 93 -21.23 -15.13 -6.61
N LYS A 94 -20.19 -14.45 -7.15
CA LYS A 94 -19.65 -13.26 -6.52
C LYS A 94 -20.59 -12.09 -6.78
N VAL A 95 -20.92 -11.34 -5.73
CA VAL A 95 -21.93 -10.29 -5.78
C VAL A 95 -21.36 -8.98 -5.26
N SER A 96 -21.56 -7.91 -6.00
CA SER A 96 -21.36 -6.53 -5.54
C SER A 96 -22.72 -5.85 -5.37
N ALA A 97 -22.97 -5.26 -4.21
CA ALA A 97 -24.12 -4.41 -3.96
C ALA A 97 -23.73 -2.95 -4.22
N TYR A 98 -24.52 -2.24 -5.01
CA TYR A 98 -24.34 -0.81 -5.31
C TYR A 98 -25.41 0.01 -4.58
N VAL A 99 -24.97 1.01 -3.80
CA VAL A 99 -25.89 1.89 -3.07
C VAL A 99 -25.45 3.35 -3.20
N GLU A 100 -26.35 4.19 -3.71
CA GLU A 100 -26.20 5.65 -3.73
C GLU A 100 -26.78 6.24 -2.44
N ILE A 101 -25.91 6.77 -1.59
CA ILE A 101 -26.28 7.27 -0.27
C ILE A 101 -26.90 8.67 -0.40
N THR A 102 -28.22 8.74 -0.46
CA THR A 102 -29.00 9.99 -0.51
C THR A 102 -29.89 10.18 0.71
N SER A 103 -30.07 9.15 1.53
CA SER A 103 -30.89 9.21 2.75
C SER A 103 -30.46 8.16 3.78
N LYS A 104 -30.97 8.30 5.01
CA LYS A 104 -30.75 7.34 6.09
C LYS A 104 -31.25 5.93 5.78
N LYS A 105 -32.28 5.80 4.91
CA LYS A 105 -32.74 4.49 4.44
C LYS A 105 -31.73 3.80 3.54
N HIS A 106 -31.01 4.55 2.69
CA HIS A 106 -29.93 3.99 1.87
C HIS A 106 -28.76 3.51 2.72
N GLU A 107 -28.43 4.22 3.83
CA GLU A 107 -27.41 3.72 4.79
C GLU A 107 -27.83 2.39 5.40
N GLN A 108 -29.09 2.28 5.83
CA GLN A 108 -29.60 1.03 6.41
C GLN A 108 -29.63 -0.11 5.38
N LEU A 109 -30.01 0.19 4.13
CA LEU A 109 -29.96 -0.77 3.04
C LEU A 109 -28.53 -1.22 2.76
N ALA A 110 -27.57 -0.30 2.70
CA ALA A 110 -26.15 -0.59 2.50
C ALA A 110 -25.60 -1.53 3.57
N ARG A 111 -25.92 -1.29 4.84
CA ARG A 111 -25.51 -2.15 5.97
C ARG A 111 -26.04 -3.57 5.83
N ILE A 112 -27.33 -3.72 5.50
CA ILE A 112 -27.94 -5.05 5.35
C ILE A 112 -27.37 -5.76 4.12
N LEU A 113 -27.21 -5.09 2.99
CA LEU A 113 -26.62 -5.67 1.78
C LEU A 113 -25.16 -6.11 2.04
N GLY A 114 -24.40 -5.31 2.79
CA GLY A 114 -23.02 -5.61 3.17
C GLY A 114 -22.86 -6.91 3.98
N GLN A 115 -23.87 -7.34 4.73
CA GLN A 115 -23.82 -8.62 5.45
C GLN A 115 -23.87 -9.86 4.54
N TYR A 116 -24.34 -9.71 3.30
CA TYR A 116 -24.55 -10.82 2.38
C TYR A 116 -23.72 -10.75 1.10
N ALA A 117 -23.33 -9.53 0.65
CA ALA A 117 -22.54 -9.32 -0.55
C ALA A 117 -21.04 -9.57 -0.30
N ASP A 118 -20.29 -9.84 -1.37
CA ASP A 118 -18.82 -9.92 -1.31
C ASP A 118 -18.20 -8.52 -1.38
N TYR A 119 -18.87 -7.60 -2.07
CA TYR A 119 -18.45 -6.21 -2.26
C TYR A 119 -19.63 -5.28 -2.03
N LEU A 120 -19.37 -4.14 -1.40
CA LEU A 120 -20.35 -3.07 -1.21
C LEU A 120 -19.81 -1.79 -1.82
N ILE A 121 -20.41 -1.34 -2.92
CA ILE A 121 -20.06 -0.09 -3.60
C ILE A 121 -20.95 1.02 -3.04
N LEU A 122 -20.31 2.04 -2.49
CA LEU A 122 -20.99 3.22 -1.94
C LEU A 122 -20.72 4.42 -2.86
N MET A 123 -21.77 5.02 -3.37
CA MET A 123 -21.74 6.27 -4.13
C MET A 123 -22.29 7.39 -3.24
N GLY A 124 -21.53 8.46 -3.05
CA GLY A 124 -21.99 9.66 -2.37
C GLY A 124 -21.80 10.89 -3.25
N ARG A 125 -22.78 11.81 -3.28
CA ARG A 125 -22.65 13.06 -4.03
C ARG A 125 -21.79 14.10 -3.32
N ASP A 126 -21.69 14.01 -2.02
CA ASP A 126 -20.89 14.92 -1.20
C ASP A 126 -20.23 14.16 -0.04
N TRP A 127 -18.99 13.74 -0.24
CA TRP A 127 -18.21 13.00 0.75
C TRP A 127 -17.93 13.78 2.04
N LYS A 128 -18.22 15.09 2.11
CA LYS A 128 -18.01 15.92 3.31
C LYS A 128 -19.09 15.73 4.39
N VAL A 129 -20.21 15.10 4.08
CA VAL A 129 -21.39 15.04 4.98
C VAL A 129 -21.74 13.60 5.37
N ILE A 130 -20.86 12.60 5.25
CA ILE A 130 -21.33 11.32 5.07
C ILE A 130 -21.03 10.29 6.03
N PRO A 131 -21.95 9.32 6.08
CA PRO A 131 -21.91 8.11 6.87
C PRO A 131 -20.95 7.03 6.33
N LEU A 132 -20.00 7.36 5.44
CA LEU A 132 -19.00 6.38 5.01
C LEU A 132 -18.25 5.82 6.21
N GLU A 133 -17.80 6.69 7.11
CA GLU A 133 -17.15 6.32 8.37
C GLU A 133 -18.05 5.42 9.23
N ASN A 134 -19.32 5.77 9.32
CA ASN A 134 -20.27 4.98 10.10
C ASN A 134 -20.52 3.60 9.46
N ILE A 135 -20.65 3.54 8.13
CA ILE A 135 -20.85 2.27 7.42
C ILE A 135 -19.60 1.38 7.52
N ILE A 136 -18.40 1.97 7.38
CA ILE A 136 -17.13 1.24 7.56
C ILE A 136 -17.06 0.69 8.99
N ALA A 137 -17.35 1.50 10.00
CA ALA A 137 -17.33 1.08 11.40
C ALA A 137 -18.33 -0.02 11.70
N ASP A 138 -19.56 0.10 11.17
CA ASP A 138 -20.63 -0.88 11.40
C ASP A 138 -20.38 -2.23 10.70
N LEU A 139 -19.64 -2.23 9.60
CA LEU A 139 -19.27 -3.45 8.85
C LEU A 139 -17.87 -3.96 9.19
N GLN A 140 -17.21 -3.32 10.14
CA GLN A 140 -15.91 -3.78 10.63
C GLN A 140 -16.03 -5.17 11.26
N GLY A 141 -15.28 -6.13 10.72
CA GLY A 141 -15.37 -7.54 11.12
C GLY A 141 -16.22 -8.41 10.20
N GLU A 142 -17.00 -7.83 9.31
CA GLU A 142 -17.68 -8.55 8.24
C GLU A 142 -16.70 -8.89 7.09
N LYS A 143 -17.06 -9.91 6.29
CA LYS A 143 -16.21 -10.33 5.16
C LYS A 143 -16.35 -9.45 3.91
N VAL A 144 -17.32 -8.55 3.90
CA VAL A 144 -17.58 -7.67 2.76
C VAL A 144 -16.42 -6.70 2.54
N LYS A 145 -16.08 -6.44 1.29
CA LYS A 145 -15.11 -5.40 0.91
C LYS A 145 -15.85 -4.13 0.53
N ILE A 146 -15.54 -3.04 1.21
CA ILE A 146 -16.19 -1.75 1.00
C ILE A 146 -15.43 -0.97 -0.06
N ILE A 147 -16.14 -0.50 -1.08
CA ILE A 147 -15.65 0.22 -2.24
C ILE A 147 -16.33 1.59 -2.29
N ALA A 148 -15.55 2.67 -2.31
CA ALA A 148 -16.07 4.01 -2.54
C ALA A 148 -16.05 4.33 -4.04
N ALA A 149 -17.17 4.81 -4.58
CA ALA A 149 -17.20 5.35 -5.92
C ALA A 149 -16.65 6.79 -5.91
N VAL A 150 -15.68 7.07 -6.78
CA VAL A 150 -14.93 8.32 -6.84
C VAL A 150 -14.72 8.77 -8.28
N SER A 151 -14.55 10.08 -8.49
CA SER A 151 -14.37 10.68 -9.82
C SER A 151 -12.90 10.95 -10.17
N ASP A 152 -12.06 11.15 -9.17
CA ASP A 152 -10.66 11.54 -9.36
C ASP A 152 -9.71 11.02 -8.27
N TYR A 153 -8.44 11.41 -8.39
CA TYR A 153 -7.37 11.03 -7.47
C TYR A 153 -7.59 11.55 -6.05
N ASP A 154 -8.05 12.80 -5.89
CA ASP A 154 -8.18 13.42 -4.58
C ASP A 154 -9.29 12.76 -3.77
N GLU A 155 -10.43 12.48 -4.41
CA GLU A 155 -11.52 11.70 -3.82
C GLU A 155 -11.07 10.27 -3.49
N ALA A 156 -10.32 9.62 -4.39
CA ALA A 156 -9.78 8.28 -4.15
C ALA A 156 -8.86 8.26 -2.92
N LYS A 157 -7.98 9.25 -2.81
CA LYS A 157 -7.07 9.37 -1.67
C LYS A 157 -7.84 9.54 -0.36
N VAL A 158 -8.81 10.44 -0.31
CA VAL A 158 -9.65 10.65 0.88
C VAL A 158 -10.38 9.36 1.26
N ALA A 159 -11.02 8.67 0.31
CA ALA A 159 -11.78 7.45 0.58
C ALA A 159 -10.91 6.31 1.13
N LEU A 160 -9.68 6.15 0.60
CA LEU A 160 -8.75 5.11 1.01
C LEU A 160 -8.08 5.39 2.36
N GLU A 161 -7.95 6.67 2.75
CA GLU A 161 -7.34 7.12 3.99
C GLU A 161 -8.37 7.47 5.09
N THR A 162 -9.68 7.43 4.79
CA THR A 162 -10.74 7.68 5.77
C THR A 162 -10.70 6.61 6.86
N LEU A 163 -10.63 7.03 8.13
CA LEU A 163 -10.35 6.19 9.29
C LEU A 163 -8.98 5.48 9.20
N GLU A 164 -8.62 4.75 10.24
CA GLU A 164 -7.34 4.03 10.34
C GLU A 164 -7.15 2.99 9.20
N HIS A 165 -8.25 2.44 8.68
CA HIS A 165 -8.24 1.42 7.62
C HIS A 165 -8.76 1.91 6.26
N GLY A 166 -9.55 3.00 6.21
CA GLY A 166 -10.22 3.49 5.02
C GLY A 166 -11.09 2.44 4.33
N THR A 167 -11.56 2.70 3.10
CA THR A 167 -12.25 1.68 2.27
C THR A 167 -11.26 0.64 1.75
N ASP A 168 -11.74 -0.59 1.47
CA ASP A 168 -10.90 -1.65 0.88
C ASP A 168 -10.47 -1.31 -0.54
N GLY A 169 -11.32 -0.60 -1.28
CA GLY A 169 -11.03 -0.19 -2.65
C GLY A 169 -11.82 1.03 -3.10
N VAL A 170 -11.58 1.44 -4.33
CA VAL A 170 -12.33 2.51 -4.99
C VAL A 170 -12.88 2.03 -6.33
N LEU A 171 -14.08 2.52 -6.69
CA LEU A 171 -14.60 2.46 -8.05
C LEU A 171 -14.39 3.83 -8.70
N LEU A 172 -13.39 3.91 -9.56
CA LEU A 172 -13.07 5.13 -10.28
C LEU A 172 -14.00 5.30 -11.48
N CYS A 173 -14.73 6.43 -11.53
CA CYS A 173 -15.56 6.88 -12.65
C CYS A 173 -14.86 8.10 -13.31
N PRO A 174 -13.77 7.91 -14.08
CA PRO A 174 -12.90 8.99 -14.45
C PRO A 174 -13.47 9.82 -15.60
N GLN A 175 -13.34 11.15 -15.52
CA GLN A 175 -13.61 12.07 -16.62
C GLN A 175 -12.39 12.19 -17.56
N GLU A 176 -11.18 11.96 -17.03
CA GLU A 176 -9.91 12.04 -17.74
C GLU A 176 -9.08 10.78 -17.55
N ILE A 177 -8.40 10.36 -18.61
CA ILE A 177 -7.53 9.17 -18.61
C ILE A 177 -6.39 9.29 -17.58
N SER A 178 -5.90 10.50 -17.35
CA SER A 178 -4.82 10.79 -16.39
C SER A 178 -5.15 10.34 -14.97
N GLN A 179 -6.43 10.37 -14.57
CA GLN A 179 -6.89 9.96 -13.24
C GLN A 179 -6.67 8.47 -13.00
N ILE A 180 -6.82 7.62 -14.02
CA ILE A 180 -6.61 6.17 -13.90
C ILE A 180 -5.17 5.87 -13.48
N LYS A 181 -4.19 6.49 -14.15
CA LYS A 181 -2.77 6.31 -13.81
C LYS A 181 -2.45 6.76 -12.39
N LYS A 182 -2.94 7.96 -12.01
CA LYS A 182 -2.73 8.50 -10.67
C LYS A 182 -3.32 7.61 -9.57
N VAL A 183 -4.55 7.10 -9.77
CA VAL A 183 -5.20 6.21 -8.81
C VAL A 183 -4.50 4.85 -8.75
N ALA A 184 -4.08 4.29 -9.88
CA ALA A 184 -3.30 3.05 -9.91
C ALA A 184 -1.96 3.21 -9.17
N GLU A 185 -1.26 4.33 -9.34
CA GLU A 185 -0.05 4.66 -8.57
C GLU A 185 -0.33 4.80 -7.07
N LEU A 186 -1.45 5.46 -6.70
CA LEU A 186 -1.89 5.56 -5.30
C LEU A 186 -2.11 4.18 -4.68
N ILE A 187 -2.84 3.30 -5.38
CA ILE A 187 -3.08 1.93 -4.92
C ILE A 187 -1.76 1.17 -4.75
N GLY A 188 -0.84 1.30 -5.71
CA GLY A 188 0.50 0.70 -5.60
C GLY A 188 1.27 1.17 -4.35
N LYS A 189 1.15 2.46 -4.01
CA LYS A 189 1.76 3.03 -2.79
C LYS A 189 1.08 2.56 -1.50
N LEU A 190 -0.25 2.42 -1.52
CA LEU A 190 -1.05 2.01 -0.35
C LEU A 190 -1.11 0.50 -0.14
N GLN A 191 -0.73 -0.28 -1.12
CA GLN A 191 -0.48 -1.70 -0.92
C GLN A 191 0.78 -1.80 -0.05
N SER A 192 0.60 -1.84 1.27
CA SER A 192 1.71 -2.10 2.18
C SER A 192 2.35 -3.42 1.77
N GLU A 193 3.46 -3.34 1.06
CA GLU A 193 4.27 -4.49 0.78
C GLU A 193 4.77 -5.00 2.12
N SER A 194 4.32 -6.17 2.53
CA SER A 194 4.96 -6.87 3.61
C SER A 194 6.23 -7.50 3.03
N TYR A 195 7.38 -6.99 3.42
CA TYR A 195 8.66 -7.55 3.01
C TYR A 195 8.96 -8.81 3.80
N GLN A 196 9.36 -9.87 3.11
CA GLN A 196 9.77 -11.10 3.76
C GLN A 196 11.16 -10.91 4.39
N MET A 197 11.18 -10.52 5.65
CA MET A 197 12.43 -10.35 6.39
C MET A 197 13.17 -11.67 6.57
N LYS A 198 14.49 -11.62 6.51
CA LYS A 198 15.42 -12.74 6.70
C LYS A 198 16.35 -12.45 7.86
N ILE A 199 16.94 -13.49 8.41
CA ILE A 199 17.89 -13.39 9.51
C ILE A 199 19.28 -13.72 8.96
N ALA A 200 20.14 -12.69 8.85
CA ALA A 200 21.52 -12.84 8.40
C ALA A 200 22.48 -12.88 9.59
N THR A 201 23.57 -13.61 9.44
CA THR A 201 24.61 -13.72 10.46
C THR A 201 25.74 -12.75 10.17
N ILE A 202 26.14 -11.94 11.15
CA ILE A 202 27.26 -10.99 11.04
C ILE A 202 28.57 -11.76 10.85
N THR A 203 29.26 -11.45 9.76
CA THR A 203 30.56 -12.08 9.38
C THR A 203 31.75 -11.14 9.48
N ARG A 204 31.51 -9.80 9.47
CA ARG A 204 32.56 -8.80 9.58
C ARG A 204 32.04 -7.51 10.19
N VAL A 205 32.84 -6.92 11.10
CA VAL A 205 32.58 -5.58 11.68
C VAL A 205 33.92 -4.91 11.85
N GLU A 206 34.15 -3.80 11.11
CA GLU A 206 35.45 -3.11 11.20
C GLU A 206 35.30 -1.60 10.89
N PRO A 207 36.12 -0.74 11.53
CA PRO A 207 36.15 0.70 11.21
C PRO A 207 36.82 0.92 9.84
N VAL A 208 36.21 1.84 9.02
CA VAL A 208 36.71 2.11 7.66
C VAL A 208 37.10 3.57 7.40
N GLY A 209 36.97 4.45 8.38
CA GLY A 209 37.35 5.85 8.26
C GLY A 209 36.18 6.82 8.38
N ILE A 210 36.29 8.00 7.80
CA ILE A 210 35.31 9.09 7.88
C ILE A 210 34.61 9.25 6.54
N GLY A 211 33.28 9.36 6.58
CA GLY A 211 32.45 9.63 5.38
C GLY A 211 31.24 10.51 5.69
N ASP A 212 30.54 10.91 4.64
CA ASP A 212 29.33 11.70 4.74
C ASP A 212 28.16 10.79 5.09
N ARG A 213 27.66 10.91 6.31
CA ARG A 213 26.61 10.11 6.89
C ARG A 213 25.28 10.89 6.85
N VAL A 214 24.20 10.20 6.49
CA VAL A 214 22.85 10.71 6.37
C VAL A 214 21.99 10.26 7.56
N CYS A 215 21.33 11.22 8.23
CA CYS A 215 20.15 10.97 9.06
C CYS A 215 18.90 11.37 8.28
N VAL A 216 17.89 10.52 8.34
CA VAL A 216 16.55 10.79 7.80
C VAL A 216 15.61 11.03 8.97
N ASP A 217 15.04 12.22 9.06
CA ASP A 217 14.01 12.59 10.04
C ASP A 217 12.65 12.55 9.34
N THR A 218 11.74 11.72 9.82
CA THR A 218 10.38 11.60 9.29
C THR A 218 9.39 12.49 10.05
N CYS A 219 8.23 12.76 9.44
CA CYS A 219 7.10 13.42 10.10
C CYS A 219 6.27 12.47 10.96
N SER A 220 6.65 11.19 11.06
CA SER A 220 5.97 10.17 11.84
C SER A 220 6.91 9.56 12.87
N MET A 221 6.35 9.08 14.00
CA MET A 221 7.11 8.38 15.02
C MET A 221 7.19 6.89 14.72
N MET A 222 8.35 6.29 14.94
CA MET A 222 8.61 4.86 14.84
C MET A 222 8.66 4.22 16.22
N HIS A 223 8.29 2.96 16.31
CA HIS A 223 8.29 2.16 17.53
C HIS A 223 9.56 1.33 17.69
N LEU A 224 9.67 0.61 18.80
CA LEU A 224 10.72 -0.37 19.00
C LEU A 224 10.62 -1.48 17.94
N GLY A 225 11.77 -1.87 17.35
CA GLY A 225 11.81 -2.83 16.25
C GLY A 225 11.48 -2.24 14.87
N GLU A 226 11.18 -0.94 14.78
CA GLU A 226 10.86 -0.25 13.54
C GLU A 226 12.01 0.65 13.08
N GLY A 227 12.22 0.70 11.77
CA GLY A 227 13.31 1.48 11.16
C GLY A 227 13.16 1.60 9.65
N MET A 228 14.28 1.68 8.95
CA MET A 228 14.32 1.74 7.49
C MET A 228 15.20 0.63 6.92
N LEU A 229 14.83 0.11 5.73
CA LEU A 229 15.67 -0.81 4.97
C LEU A 229 16.72 -0.03 4.20
N VAL A 230 17.99 -0.22 4.58
CA VAL A 230 19.14 0.49 4.02
C VAL A 230 20.30 -0.47 3.76
N GLY A 231 21.04 -0.27 2.67
CA GLY A 231 22.22 -1.08 2.36
C GLY A 231 23.10 -0.46 1.30
N SER A 232 24.37 -0.90 1.24
CA SER A 232 25.31 -0.47 0.19
C SER A 232 25.01 -1.12 -1.15
N TYR A 233 24.30 -2.25 -1.15
CA TYR A 233 23.89 -2.99 -2.34
C TYR A 233 22.37 -3.01 -2.47
N SER A 234 21.90 -2.88 -3.70
CA SER A 234 20.45 -2.84 -3.99
C SER A 234 19.73 -4.16 -3.74
N GLN A 235 20.46 -5.28 -3.77
CA GLN A 235 19.93 -6.63 -3.57
C GLN A 235 19.82 -7.04 -2.10
N GLY A 236 20.45 -6.30 -1.17
CA GLY A 236 20.46 -6.68 0.24
C GLY A 236 20.47 -5.46 1.15
N LEU A 237 19.39 -5.30 1.93
CA LEU A 237 19.18 -4.16 2.81
C LEU A 237 19.06 -4.63 4.26
N PHE A 238 19.70 -3.91 5.18
CA PHE A 238 19.60 -4.13 6.62
C PHE A 238 18.45 -3.31 7.21
N LEU A 239 17.77 -3.85 8.20
CA LEU A 239 16.80 -3.08 8.98
C LEU A 239 17.56 -2.22 10.01
N VAL A 240 17.79 -0.96 9.62
CA VAL A 240 18.42 0.04 10.46
C VAL A 240 17.37 0.64 11.37
N HIS A 241 17.51 0.41 12.68
CA HIS A 241 16.56 0.82 13.70
C HIS A 241 16.48 2.34 13.85
N SER A 242 15.32 2.85 14.20
CA SER A 242 15.12 4.26 14.57
C SER A 242 15.83 4.61 15.90
N GLU A 243 16.11 5.88 16.12
CA GLU A 243 16.65 6.37 17.39
C GLU A 243 15.52 6.49 18.46
N SER A 244 14.59 5.51 18.51
CA SER A 244 13.43 5.51 19.42
C SER A 244 13.78 5.13 20.85
N MET A 245 14.95 4.54 21.08
CA MET A 245 15.41 4.20 22.44
C MET A 245 16.08 5.37 23.13
N GLU A 246 15.78 5.54 24.42
CA GLU A 246 16.55 6.41 25.29
C GLU A 246 17.92 5.79 25.58
N SER A 247 18.93 6.62 25.65
CA SER A 247 20.26 6.27 26.17
C SER A 247 20.63 7.22 27.27
N GLU A 248 21.62 6.82 28.09
CA GLU A 248 22.06 7.60 29.25
C GLU A 248 22.48 9.05 28.90
N TYR A 249 22.92 9.27 27.65
CA TYR A 249 23.47 10.54 27.16
C TYR A 249 22.64 11.23 26.08
N VAL A 250 21.64 10.58 25.49
CA VAL A 250 20.89 11.11 24.33
C VAL A 250 19.41 10.81 24.47
N ALA A 251 18.59 11.86 24.46
CA ALA A 251 17.15 11.72 24.40
C ALA A 251 16.70 10.97 23.13
N SER A 252 15.66 10.14 23.25
CA SER A 252 15.09 9.40 22.14
C SER A 252 14.60 10.34 21.03
N ARG A 253 14.77 9.89 19.79
CA ARG A 253 14.29 10.56 18.57
C ARG A 253 13.53 9.57 17.71
N PRO A 254 12.31 9.21 18.09
CA PRO A 254 11.55 8.14 17.42
C PRO A 254 11.20 8.45 15.96
N PHE A 255 11.43 9.66 15.50
CA PHE A 255 11.27 10.10 14.12
C PHE A 255 12.55 9.98 13.28
N ARG A 256 13.69 9.59 13.87
CA ARG A 256 15.01 9.59 13.19
C ARG A 256 15.54 8.20 12.93
N VAL A 257 16.05 8.00 11.71
CA VAL A 257 16.94 6.88 11.37
C VAL A 257 18.30 7.44 10.96
N ASN A 258 19.36 6.99 11.63
CA ASN A 258 20.73 7.23 11.20
C ASN A 258 21.09 6.18 10.14
N ALA A 259 20.75 6.49 8.91
CA ALA A 259 20.55 5.49 7.86
C ALA A 259 21.88 4.92 7.31
N GLY A 260 22.90 5.75 7.12
CA GLY A 260 24.17 5.31 6.55
C GLY A 260 24.82 6.38 5.69
N PRO A 261 25.82 6.05 4.84
CA PRO A 261 26.50 7.01 3.99
C PRO A 261 25.66 7.42 2.77
N VAL A 262 26.04 8.54 2.17
CA VAL A 262 25.31 9.17 1.05
C VAL A 262 25.00 8.25 -0.14
N HIS A 263 25.83 7.24 -0.41
CA HIS A 263 25.68 6.30 -1.52
C HIS A 263 24.73 5.14 -1.21
N ALA A 264 24.38 4.90 0.05
CA ALA A 264 23.55 3.78 0.41
C ALA A 264 22.14 3.92 -0.16
N TYR A 265 21.56 2.79 -0.53
CA TYR A 265 20.16 2.70 -0.95
C TYR A 265 19.23 2.71 0.24
N VAL A 266 18.08 3.34 0.11
CA VAL A 266 16.96 3.24 1.02
C VAL A 266 15.70 2.81 0.25
N MET A 267 14.89 1.95 0.86
CA MET A 267 13.63 1.51 0.28
C MET A 267 12.58 2.63 0.32
N THR A 268 11.90 2.81 -0.81
CA THR A 268 10.81 3.80 -0.99
C THR A 268 9.53 3.10 -1.47
N PRO A 269 8.36 3.75 -1.38
CA PRO A 269 7.09 3.14 -1.81
C PRO A 269 7.11 2.63 -3.26
N GLY A 270 6.33 1.57 -3.51
CA GLY A 270 6.24 0.93 -4.83
C GLY A 270 7.44 0.06 -5.19
N ASN A 271 8.07 -0.54 -4.18
CA ASN A 271 9.25 -1.41 -4.32
C ASN A 271 10.40 -0.74 -5.10
N LYS A 272 10.66 0.53 -4.81
CA LYS A 272 11.73 1.32 -5.41
C LYS A 272 12.81 1.61 -4.40
N THR A 273 14.00 1.99 -4.87
CA THR A 273 15.08 2.51 -4.02
C THR A 273 15.52 3.89 -4.52
N LYS A 274 15.96 4.74 -3.59
CA LYS A 274 16.72 5.96 -3.83
C LYS A 274 18.08 5.86 -3.14
N TYR A 275 19.06 6.62 -3.61
CA TYR A 275 20.22 6.89 -2.78
C TYR A 275 19.83 7.78 -1.61
N LEU A 276 20.48 7.61 -0.46
CA LEU A 276 20.23 8.47 0.70
C LEU A 276 20.51 9.96 0.40
N SER A 277 21.45 10.21 -0.52
CA SER A 277 21.77 11.59 -0.98
C SER A 277 20.70 12.22 -1.86
N GLU A 278 19.78 11.44 -2.41
CA GLU A 278 18.68 11.92 -3.27
C GLU A 278 17.42 12.26 -2.50
N LEU A 279 17.38 11.94 -1.20
CA LEU A 279 16.20 12.23 -0.37
C LEU A 279 16.13 13.73 -0.06
N GLU A 280 14.93 14.28 -0.22
CA GLU A 280 14.61 15.67 0.10
C GLU A 280 13.40 15.75 1.04
N THR A 281 13.21 16.91 1.66
CA THR A 281 12.01 17.19 2.48
C THR A 281 10.75 17.08 1.61
N GLY A 282 9.78 16.29 2.06
CA GLY A 282 8.54 16.01 1.33
C GLY A 282 8.56 14.69 0.57
N ASP A 283 9.73 14.04 0.42
CA ASP A 283 9.82 12.70 -0.16
C ASP A 283 9.13 11.65 0.73
N GLU A 284 8.68 10.56 0.10
CA GLU A 284 8.14 9.39 0.79
C GLU A 284 9.22 8.33 0.96
N VAL A 285 9.32 7.76 2.16
CA VAL A 285 10.16 6.61 2.49
C VAL A 285 9.32 5.53 3.17
N LEU A 286 9.82 4.30 3.19
CA LEU A 286 9.18 3.22 3.95
C LEU A 286 9.83 3.10 5.32
N THR A 287 9.01 3.10 6.37
CA THR A 287 9.37 2.52 7.66
C THR A 287 8.94 1.06 7.68
N VAL A 288 9.72 0.21 8.28
CA VAL A 288 9.54 -1.25 8.27
C VAL A 288 9.73 -1.78 9.69
N ASP A 289 8.84 -2.65 10.13
CA ASP A 289 8.97 -3.34 11.41
C ASP A 289 9.68 -4.72 11.27
N GLN A 290 9.91 -5.36 12.39
CA GLN A 290 10.55 -6.69 12.45
C GLN A 290 9.77 -7.77 11.70
N GLU A 291 8.46 -7.64 11.53
CA GLU A 291 7.61 -8.57 10.80
C GLU A 291 7.58 -8.29 9.29
N GLY A 292 8.23 -7.19 8.87
CA GLY A 292 8.27 -6.73 7.50
C GLY A 292 7.06 -5.88 7.10
N THR A 293 6.20 -5.52 8.03
CA THR A 293 5.07 -4.62 7.77
C THR A 293 5.59 -3.23 7.47
N THR A 294 5.09 -2.61 6.41
CA THR A 294 5.56 -1.29 5.98
C THR A 294 4.54 -0.20 6.26
N LYS A 295 5.05 1.01 6.50
CA LYS A 295 4.26 2.25 6.54
C LYS A 295 4.96 3.30 5.70
N ILE A 296 4.20 4.12 4.99
CA ILE A 296 4.73 5.28 4.28
C ILE A 296 4.94 6.42 5.28
N ALA A 297 6.14 6.98 5.29
CA ALA A 297 6.49 8.14 6.10
C ALA A 297 7.03 9.27 5.22
N ILE A 298 6.65 10.50 5.54
CA ILE A 298 7.15 11.69 4.85
C ILE A 298 8.48 12.12 5.48
N VAL A 299 9.47 12.37 4.64
CA VAL A 299 10.75 12.95 5.06
C VAL A 299 10.53 14.41 5.47
N GLY A 300 10.74 14.70 6.74
CA GLY A 300 10.67 16.06 7.26
C GLY A 300 12.01 16.82 7.11
N ARG A 301 13.13 16.08 7.20
CA ARG A 301 14.48 16.65 7.07
C ARG A 301 15.50 15.56 6.76
N VAL A 302 16.46 15.89 5.92
CA VAL A 302 17.68 15.10 5.72
C VAL A 302 18.88 15.86 6.27
N LYS A 303 19.71 15.18 7.07
CA LYS A 303 20.91 15.79 7.67
C LYS A 303 22.14 14.99 7.28
N ILE A 304 23.09 15.64 6.58
CA ILE A 304 24.36 15.04 6.13
C ILE A 304 25.51 15.62 6.94
N GLU A 305 26.31 14.75 7.55
CA GLU A 305 27.44 15.13 8.39
C GLU A 305 28.60 14.14 8.24
N LYS A 306 29.84 14.64 8.32
CA LYS A 306 31.03 13.78 8.37
C LYS A 306 31.11 13.04 9.70
N ARG A 307 31.14 11.70 9.64
CA ARG A 307 31.17 10.83 10.81
C ARG A 307 32.10 9.62 10.57
N PRO A 308 32.69 9.05 11.66
CA PRO A 308 33.39 7.78 11.54
C PRO A 308 32.41 6.68 11.15
N LEU A 309 32.82 5.83 10.20
CA LEU A 309 32.02 4.75 9.66
C LEU A 309 32.59 3.38 10.04
N MET A 310 31.68 2.42 10.13
CA MET A 310 31.91 1.01 10.39
C MET A 310 31.37 0.21 9.21
N LEU A 311 32.19 -0.67 8.64
CA LEU A 311 31.73 -1.69 7.70
C LEU A 311 31.07 -2.83 8.49
N VAL A 312 29.88 -3.21 8.08
CA VAL A 312 29.15 -4.37 8.59
C VAL A 312 28.84 -5.30 7.42
N GLU A 313 29.33 -6.53 7.51
CA GLU A 313 28.98 -7.60 6.58
C GLU A 313 28.15 -8.66 7.30
N ALA A 314 27.15 -9.18 6.62
CA ALA A 314 26.34 -10.30 7.08
C ALA A 314 26.11 -11.30 5.95
N GLU A 315 25.90 -12.55 6.29
CA GLU A 315 25.65 -13.64 5.35
C GLU A 315 24.27 -14.25 5.58
N TYR A 316 23.58 -14.48 4.49
CA TYR A 316 22.34 -15.27 4.45
C TYR A 316 22.38 -16.21 3.24
N ASP A 317 22.32 -17.52 3.47
CA ASP A 317 22.27 -18.58 2.43
C ASP A 317 23.35 -18.42 1.33
N GLY A 318 24.59 -18.10 1.76
CA GLY A 318 25.74 -17.89 0.86
C GLY A 318 25.80 -16.51 0.19
N VAL A 319 24.81 -15.64 0.43
CA VAL A 319 24.79 -14.25 -0.07
C VAL A 319 25.39 -13.32 0.98
N ILE A 320 26.42 -12.56 0.59
CA ILE A 320 27.06 -11.56 1.45
C ILE A 320 26.38 -10.20 1.23
N LEU A 321 25.85 -9.64 2.33
CA LEU A 321 25.29 -8.30 2.37
C LEU A 321 26.28 -7.35 3.03
N ARG A 322 26.31 -6.10 2.58
CA ARG A 322 27.20 -5.07 3.13
C ARG A 322 26.45 -3.78 3.38
N THR A 323 26.82 -3.12 4.47
CA THR A 323 26.39 -1.75 4.74
C THR A 323 27.49 -1.00 5.49
N LEU A 324 27.49 0.31 5.36
CA LEU A 324 28.31 1.19 6.19
C LEU A 324 27.38 1.94 7.14
N LEU A 325 27.73 1.97 8.42
CA LEU A 325 26.96 2.66 9.43
C LEU A 325 27.86 3.57 10.25
N GLN A 326 27.31 4.60 10.86
CA GLN A 326 28.10 5.41 11.78
C GLN A 326 28.54 4.58 12.98
N ASN A 327 29.83 4.65 13.32
CA ASN A 327 30.37 4.06 14.54
C ASN A 327 29.95 4.90 15.76
N ALA A 328 28.79 4.56 16.33
CA ALA A 328 28.26 5.20 17.54
C ALA A 328 27.27 4.28 18.27
N GLU A 329 27.14 4.43 19.57
CA GLU A 329 26.28 3.62 20.44
C GLU A 329 24.79 3.73 20.10
N THR A 330 24.37 4.90 19.60
CA THR A 330 22.95 5.17 19.27
C THR A 330 22.50 4.56 17.94
N ILE A 331 23.43 4.05 17.14
CA ILE A 331 23.13 3.44 15.83
C ILE A 331 22.96 1.95 16.03
N ARG A 332 21.82 1.44 15.59
CA ARG A 332 21.40 0.07 15.90
C ARG A 332 20.87 -0.66 14.67
N LEU A 333 21.12 -1.95 14.61
CA LEU A 333 20.41 -2.89 13.72
C LEU A 333 19.37 -3.65 14.53
N VAL A 334 18.29 -4.06 13.89
CA VAL A 334 17.28 -4.92 14.49
C VAL A 334 17.77 -6.37 14.44
N THR A 335 17.76 -7.05 15.59
CA THR A 335 18.16 -8.45 15.74
C THR A 335 17.01 -9.42 15.45
N GLU A 336 17.28 -10.73 15.44
CA GLU A 336 16.28 -11.78 15.14
C GLU A 336 15.07 -11.78 16.08
N ASP A 337 15.24 -11.27 17.30
CA ASP A 337 14.21 -11.14 18.33
C ASP A 337 13.52 -9.76 18.33
N GLY A 338 13.77 -8.96 17.29
CA GLY A 338 13.19 -7.62 17.14
C GLY A 338 13.81 -6.55 18.03
N GLN A 339 14.88 -6.88 18.77
CA GLN A 339 15.54 -5.93 19.66
C GLN A 339 16.61 -5.12 18.92
N PRO A 340 16.79 -3.86 19.25
CA PRO A 340 17.83 -3.03 18.66
C PRO A 340 19.18 -3.29 19.31
N LYS A 341 20.18 -3.67 18.50
CA LYS A 341 21.59 -3.87 18.93
C LYS A 341 22.49 -2.78 18.37
N SER A 342 23.28 -2.17 19.24
CA SER A 342 24.22 -1.10 18.85
C SER A 342 25.29 -1.62 17.89
N VAL A 343 25.60 -0.84 16.85
CA VAL A 343 26.66 -1.14 15.88
C VAL A 343 28.03 -1.24 16.59
N ALA A 344 28.24 -0.44 17.65
CA ALA A 344 29.47 -0.49 18.45
C ALA A 344 29.63 -1.79 19.28
N GLU A 345 28.53 -2.52 19.50
CA GLU A 345 28.48 -3.77 20.25
C GLU A 345 28.33 -5.03 19.38
N LEU A 346 28.19 -4.85 18.06
CA LEU A 346 28.06 -5.97 17.12
C LEU A 346 29.30 -6.85 17.15
N LYS A 347 29.07 -8.16 17.12
CA LYS A 347 30.10 -9.21 17.10
C LYS A 347 29.85 -10.19 15.97
N LEU A 348 30.90 -10.88 15.56
CA LEU A 348 30.80 -12.02 14.65
C LEU A 348 29.83 -13.06 15.23
N GLY A 349 28.92 -13.55 14.41
CA GLY A 349 27.90 -14.53 14.80
C GLY A 349 26.59 -13.91 15.31
N ASP A 350 26.53 -12.59 15.52
CA ASP A 350 25.26 -11.92 15.82
C ASP A 350 24.30 -12.04 14.64
N LYS A 351 23.00 -12.14 14.94
CA LYS A 351 21.93 -12.29 13.96
C LYS A 351 21.14 -11.00 13.83
N VAL A 352 20.98 -10.52 12.60
CA VAL A 352 20.30 -9.27 12.29
C VAL A 352 19.26 -9.46 11.20
N MET A 353 18.25 -8.62 11.23
CA MET A 353 17.18 -8.63 10.21
C MET A 353 17.61 -7.91 8.95
N VAL A 354 17.37 -8.57 7.82
CA VAL A 354 17.68 -8.07 6.48
C VAL A 354 16.54 -8.36 5.52
N TYR A 355 16.47 -7.60 4.45
CA TYR A 355 15.68 -7.89 3.28
C TYR A 355 16.57 -8.23 2.09
N LEU A 356 16.24 -9.30 1.38
CA LEU A 356 16.90 -9.69 0.14
C LEU A 356 15.91 -9.57 -1.02
N ASP A 357 16.30 -8.80 -2.02
CA ASP A 357 15.61 -8.74 -3.29
C ASP A 357 16.27 -9.69 -4.29
N PRO A 358 15.56 -10.71 -4.80
CA PRO A 358 16.13 -11.63 -5.78
C PRO A 358 16.37 -10.96 -7.16
N ASN A 359 15.85 -9.74 -7.36
CA ASN A 359 16.01 -9.02 -8.62
C ASN A 359 17.07 -7.93 -8.48
N ALA A 360 17.88 -7.76 -9.52
CA ALA A 360 18.75 -6.60 -9.63
C ALA A 360 17.90 -5.31 -9.78
N ARG A 361 18.47 -4.16 -9.43
CA ARG A 361 17.79 -2.86 -9.54
C ARG A 361 18.54 -1.95 -10.51
N HIS A 362 17.78 -1.28 -11.37
CA HIS A 362 18.31 -0.27 -12.28
C HIS A 362 17.46 0.99 -12.19
N PHE A 363 18.08 2.15 -11.92
CA PHE A 363 17.38 3.41 -11.63
C PHE A 363 16.29 3.27 -10.56
N GLY A 364 16.57 2.51 -9.47
CA GLY A 364 15.65 2.31 -8.36
C GLY A 364 14.52 1.31 -8.59
N MET A 365 14.39 0.71 -9.78
CA MET A 365 13.35 -0.29 -10.12
C MET A 365 13.94 -1.69 -10.22
N ALA A 366 13.19 -2.68 -9.73
CA ALA A 366 13.58 -4.09 -9.85
C ALA A 366 13.55 -4.55 -11.33
N ILE A 367 14.66 -5.15 -11.80
CA ILE A 367 14.81 -5.67 -13.17
C ILE A 367 15.40 -7.08 -13.14
N LYS A 368 15.16 -7.85 -14.21
CA LYS A 368 15.73 -9.19 -14.39
C LYS A 368 17.07 -9.11 -15.13
N GLU A 369 18.04 -8.42 -14.60
CA GLU A 369 19.40 -8.35 -15.14
C GLU A 369 20.42 -8.72 -14.05
N SER A 370 21.58 -9.26 -14.46
CA SER A 370 22.66 -9.56 -13.51
C SER A 370 23.51 -8.30 -13.30
N ILE A 371 23.42 -7.69 -12.11
CA ILE A 371 24.29 -6.58 -11.70
C ILE A 371 25.27 -7.13 -10.66
N ILE A 372 26.53 -6.80 -10.78
CA ILE A 372 27.55 -7.11 -9.78
C ILE A 372 27.95 -5.83 -9.07
N GLU A 373 27.55 -5.70 -7.80
CA GLU A 373 28.01 -4.65 -6.89
C GLU A 373 29.12 -5.25 -5.99
N LYS A 374 30.24 -4.51 -5.79
CA LYS A 374 31.40 -4.99 -5.03
C LYS A 374 31.74 -4.04 -3.88
#